data_5784d1862390e43060b99490d4054e43
#
_entry.id   5784d1862390e43060b99490d4054e43
#
_cell.length_a   1.000
_cell.length_b   1.000
_cell.length_c   1.000
_cell.angle_alpha   90.00
_cell.angle_beta   90.00
_cell.angle_gamma   90.00
#
_symmetry.space_group_name_H-M   'P 1'
#
loop_
_entity.id
_entity.type
_entity.pdbx_description
1 polymer ?
#
loop_
_entity_poly.entity_id
_entity_poly.type
_entity_poly.pdbx_seq_one_letter_code
_entity_poly.pdbx_strand_id
1 'polypeptide(L)'
;MGVSTLAFVGCTGGAGTTRLAVETAATLARGGERVAVVDAAFATQGLATYVEGRIDADATAVALGDAPVDEALYELGLDADGRVALCPAHAPFERLARAKSSESAQTLETAVDELADRFDRVVLDVPPVAANQAVAAVTTAETRALVVPESERGSDALPRQQGRLRDIGAPADAVVATGIDGDGPALSDADHTVPHIGSDAPIPLATDPDTAVAPILASMTEDLLGVDLGLTFEESGLFSR
;
A
#
# COMPACT_ATOMS: atom_id res chain seq x y z
N MET A 1 -2.62 -20.80 -6.31
CA MET A 1 -3.43 -19.62 -5.91
C MET A 1 -2.41 -18.57 -5.52
N GLY A 2 -2.46 -17.39 -6.12
CA GLY A 2 -1.57 -16.30 -5.74
C GLY A 2 -1.97 -15.71 -4.39
N VAL A 3 -1.06 -14.92 -3.78
CA VAL A 3 -1.27 -14.18 -2.54
C VAL A 3 -2.44 -13.20 -2.71
N SER A 4 -3.40 -13.19 -1.79
CA SER A 4 -4.58 -12.34 -1.86
C SER A 4 -4.41 -11.00 -1.12
N THR A 5 -3.54 -10.95 -0.09
CA THR A 5 -3.36 -9.76 0.76
C THR A 5 -1.90 -9.34 0.86
N LEU A 6 -1.62 -8.05 0.55
CA LEU A 6 -0.29 -7.44 0.60
C LEU A 6 -0.30 -6.23 1.53
N ALA A 7 0.59 -6.19 2.53
CA ALA A 7 0.81 -5.03 3.37
C ALA A 7 2.09 -4.28 2.97
N PHE A 8 1.98 -3.02 2.61
CA PHE A 8 3.10 -2.09 2.58
C PHE A 8 3.28 -1.45 3.95
N VAL A 9 4.42 -1.67 4.59
CA VAL A 9 4.69 -1.23 5.97
C VAL A 9 5.79 -0.18 5.97
N GLY A 10 5.48 1.05 6.35
CA GLY A 10 6.47 2.12 6.39
C GLY A 10 7.51 1.91 7.48
N CYS A 11 8.79 2.07 7.18
CA CYS A 11 9.85 2.12 8.18
C CYS A 11 9.84 3.44 8.95
N THR A 12 9.44 4.52 8.28
CA THR A 12 9.30 5.87 8.85
C THR A 12 8.04 6.54 8.32
N GLY A 13 7.59 7.62 8.96
CA GLY A 13 6.61 8.51 8.33
C GLY A 13 7.17 9.13 7.06
N GLY A 14 6.35 9.23 6.01
CA GLY A 14 6.75 9.77 4.71
C GLY A 14 7.57 8.80 3.84
N ALA A 15 7.53 7.50 4.13
CA ALA A 15 8.23 6.47 3.34
C ALA A 15 7.61 6.22 1.95
N GLY A 16 6.49 6.85 1.60
CA GLY A 16 5.81 6.63 0.31
C GLY A 16 4.86 5.44 0.30
N THR A 17 4.54 4.86 1.46
CA THR A 17 3.72 3.66 1.63
C THR A 17 2.36 3.78 0.95
N THR A 18 1.63 4.87 1.23
CA THR A 18 0.32 5.16 0.62
C THR A 18 0.42 5.25 -0.91
N ARG A 19 1.46 5.94 -1.41
CA ARG A 19 1.68 6.04 -2.86
C ARG A 19 1.91 4.67 -3.48
N LEU A 20 2.78 3.84 -2.89
CA LEU A 20 3.02 2.48 -3.37
C LEU A 20 1.77 1.61 -3.33
N ALA A 21 0.96 1.72 -2.29
CA ALA A 21 -0.29 0.98 -2.20
C ALA A 21 -1.24 1.32 -3.35
N VAL A 22 -1.39 2.61 -3.68
CA VAL A 22 -2.24 3.07 -4.79
C VAL A 22 -1.66 2.66 -6.15
N GLU A 23 -0.35 2.82 -6.35
CA GLU A 23 0.32 2.45 -7.61
C GLU A 23 0.26 0.93 -7.85
N THR A 24 0.48 0.13 -6.81
CA THR A 24 0.33 -1.34 -6.90
C THR A 24 -1.11 -1.73 -7.24
N ALA A 25 -2.10 -1.12 -6.59
CA ALA A 25 -3.50 -1.38 -6.89
C ALA A 25 -3.87 -1.00 -8.34
N ALA A 26 -3.36 0.12 -8.83
CA ALA A 26 -3.55 0.55 -10.21
C ALA A 26 -2.86 -0.39 -11.22
N THR A 27 -1.66 -0.88 -10.89
CA THR A 27 -0.93 -1.89 -11.68
C THR A 27 -1.76 -3.18 -11.82
N LEU A 28 -2.30 -3.67 -10.71
CA LEU A 28 -3.16 -4.86 -10.67
C LEU A 28 -4.46 -4.64 -11.49
N ALA A 29 -5.06 -3.47 -11.37
CA ALA A 29 -6.26 -3.12 -12.14
C ALA A 29 -5.98 -3.06 -13.65
N ARG A 30 -4.79 -2.63 -14.08
CA ARG A 30 -4.37 -2.75 -15.50
C ARG A 30 -4.31 -4.21 -15.95
N GLY A 31 -3.93 -5.13 -15.07
CA GLY A 31 -4.00 -6.57 -15.29
C GLY A 31 -5.41 -7.17 -15.22
N GLY A 32 -6.45 -6.33 -15.05
CA GLY A 32 -7.86 -6.74 -15.00
C GLY A 32 -8.35 -7.17 -13.62
N GLU A 33 -7.55 -7.02 -12.57
CA GLU A 33 -7.93 -7.44 -11.21
C GLU A 33 -8.82 -6.39 -10.49
N ARG A 34 -9.66 -6.88 -9.59
CA ARG A 34 -10.44 -6.05 -8.65
C ARG A 34 -9.66 -5.93 -7.36
N VAL A 35 -9.30 -4.71 -6.97
CA VAL A 35 -8.40 -4.45 -5.84
C VAL A 35 -9.07 -3.56 -4.81
N ALA A 36 -9.00 -3.94 -3.53
CA ALA A 36 -9.32 -3.05 -2.42
C ALA A 36 -8.02 -2.52 -1.79
N VAL A 37 -7.97 -1.23 -1.47
CA VAL A 37 -6.88 -0.61 -0.70
C VAL A 37 -7.42 -0.13 0.63
N VAL A 38 -6.85 -0.59 1.74
CA VAL A 38 -7.30 -0.24 3.09
C VAL A 38 -6.24 0.59 3.81
N ASP A 39 -6.62 1.76 4.30
CA ASP A 39 -5.76 2.65 5.08
C ASP A 39 -5.76 2.25 6.56
N ALA A 40 -4.68 1.61 7.00
CA ALA A 40 -4.39 1.37 8.42
C ALA A 40 -3.52 2.49 9.04
N ALA A 41 -3.11 3.47 8.25
CA ALA A 41 -2.32 4.63 8.70
C ALA A 41 -3.24 5.75 9.25
N PHE A 42 -4.10 5.41 10.19
CA PHE A 42 -5.16 6.27 10.73
C PHE A 42 -4.71 7.67 11.15
N ALA A 43 -3.45 7.84 11.54
CA ALA A 43 -2.94 9.12 11.98
C ALA A 43 -2.54 10.06 10.83
N THR A 44 -2.13 9.51 9.69
CA THR A 44 -1.69 10.28 8.52
C THR A 44 -2.81 10.48 7.51
N GLN A 45 -3.75 9.52 7.39
CA GLN A 45 -4.93 9.59 6.53
C GLN A 45 -4.58 9.87 5.06
N GLY A 46 -3.46 9.31 4.60
CA GLY A 46 -2.89 9.62 3.28
C GLY A 46 -3.80 9.19 2.13
N LEU A 47 -4.50 8.07 2.28
CA LEU A 47 -5.35 7.50 1.24
C LEU A 47 -6.58 8.39 0.94
N ALA A 48 -7.03 9.20 1.91
CA ALA A 48 -8.14 10.12 1.72
C ALA A 48 -7.88 11.19 0.64
N THR A 49 -6.61 11.47 0.33
CA THR A 49 -6.26 12.45 -0.72
C THR A 49 -6.53 11.94 -2.14
N TYR A 50 -6.78 10.65 -2.30
CA TYR A 50 -7.09 10.01 -3.59
C TYR A 50 -8.60 9.84 -3.80
N VAL A 51 -9.42 10.17 -2.81
CA VAL A 51 -10.87 10.07 -2.91
C VAL A 51 -11.46 11.38 -3.39
N GLU A 52 -12.21 11.32 -4.49
CA GLU A 52 -12.96 12.47 -4.97
C GLU A 52 -14.28 12.63 -4.19
N GLY A 53 -14.58 13.84 -3.77
CA GLY A 53 -15.83 14.17 -3.11
C GLY A 53 -15.80 13.96 -1.59
N ARG A 54 -16.97 13.65 -1.01
CA ARG A 54 -17.14 13.56 0.43
C ARG A 54 -16.93 12.13 0.91
N ILE A 55 -16.21 11.97 2.02
CA ILE A 55 -16.03 10.70 2.72
C ILE A 55 -17.03 10.67 3.89
N ASP A 56 -18.08 9.86 3.77
CA ASP A 56 -19.12 9.72 4.80
C ASP A 56 -18.81 8.59 5.80
N ALA A 57 -18.32 7.45 5.32
CA ALA A 57 -17.79 6.35 6.13
C ALA A 57 -16.31 6.13 5.77
N ASP A 58 -15.51 5.67 6.71
CA ASP A 58 -14.07 5.51 6.56
C ASP A 58 -13.53 4.29 7.32
N ALA A 59 -12.27 3.92 7.09
CA ALA A 59 -11.63 2.78 7.74
C ALA A 59 -11.68 2.83 9.28
N THR A 60 -11.73 4.03 9.88
CA THR A 60 -11.86 4.14 11.33
C THR A 60 -13.29 3.84 11.81
N ALA A 61 -14.31 4.20 11.04
CA ALA A 61 -15.70 3.83 11.32
C ALA A 61 -15.91 2.33 11.19
N VAL A 62 -15.30 1.71 10.15
CA VAL A 62 -15.29 0.25 9.99
C VAL A 62 -14.61 -0.42 11.17
N ALA A 63 -13.43 0.00 11.57
CA ALA A 63 -12.70 -0.57 12.71
C ALA A 63 -13.46 -0.43 14.04
N LEU A 64 -14.30 0.59 14.19
CA LEU A 64 -15.16 0.76 15.37
C LEU A 64 -16.48 -0.03 15.30
N GLY A 65 -16.79 -0.65 14.15
CA GLY A 65 -18.09 -1.27 13.91
C GLY A 65 -19.24 -0.26 13.74
N ASP A 66 -18.90 1.02 13.52
CA ASP A 66 -19.87 2.10 13.31
C ASP A 66 -20.41 2.12 11.87
N ALA A 67 -19.72 1.46 10.92
CA ALA A 67 -20.13 1.29 9.52
C ALA A 67 -19.69 -0.07 8.96
N PRO A 68 -20.46 -0.69 8.06
CA PRO A 68 -19.99 -1.85 7.30
C PRO A 68 -18.91 -1.41 6.31
N VAL A 69 -17.99 -2.34 5.94
CA VAL A 69 -16.87 -2.02 5.05
C VAL A 69 -17.32 -1.49 3.69
N ASP A 70 -18.47 -1.95 3.18
CA ASP A 70 -19.01 -1.52 1.88
C ASP A 70 -19.34 -0.04 1.80
N GLU A 71 -19.77 0.56 2.89
CA GLU A 71 -20.09 1.99 2.94
C GLU A 71 -18.83 2.87 2.98
N ALA A 72 -17.67 2.26 3.30
CA ALA A 72 -16.38 2.93 3.35
C ALA A 72 -15.51 2.73 2.10
N LEU A 73 -16.08 2.14 1.03
CA LEU A 73 -15.37 1.93 -0.24
C LEU A 73 -15.69 3.05 -1.24
N TYR A 74 -14.63 3.64 -1.77
CA TYR A 74 -14.68 4.71 -2.78
C TYR A 74 -13.93 4.29 -4.03
N GLU A 75 -14.58 4.36 -5.18
CA GLU A 75 -13.96 3.99 -6.45
C GLU A 75 -12.85 4.98 -6.82
N LEU A 76 -11.67 4.45 -7.17
CA LEU A 76 -10.62 5.24 -7.80
C LEU A 76 -10.86 5.21 -9.32
N GLY A 77 -11.21 6.34 -9.91
CA GLY A 77 -11.46 6.45 -11.34
C GLY A 77 -10.21 6.18 -12.17
N LEU A 78 -10.14 5.00 -12.80
CA LEU A 78 -9.02 4.55 -13.62
C LEU A 78 -9.52 4.17 -15.01
N ASP A 79 -8.70 4.42 -16.03
CA ASP A 79 -8.87 3.83 -17.36
C ASP A 79 -8.10 2.49 -17.38
N ALA A 80 -8.75 1.44 -16.90
CA ALA A 80 -8.18 0.10 -16.74
C ALA A 80 -9.27 -0.97 -16.84
N ASP A 81 -8.90 -2.21 -17.22
CA ASP A 81 -9.83 -3.33 -17.34
C ASP A 81 -10.38 -3.81 -16.01
N GLY A 82 -9.58 -3.69 -14.94
CA GLY A 82 -9.97 -3.94 -13.56
C GLY A 82 -10.50 -2.70 -12.85
N ARG A 83 -10.54 -2.74 -11.52
CA ARG A 83 -10.99 -1.59 -10.72
C ARG A 83 -10.30 -1.54 -9.37
N VAL A 84 -10.23 -0.33 -8.79
CA VAL A 84 -9.68 -0.10 -7.44
C VAL A 84 -10.73 0.56 -6.57
N ALA A 85 -10.99 -0.03 -5.39
CA ALA A 85 -11.81 0.55 -4.34
C ALA A 85 -10.92 0.94 -3.16
N LEU A 86 -11.02 2.18 -2.71
CA LEU A 86 -10.26 2.74 -1.60
C LEU A 86 -11.11 2.75 -0.34
N CYS A 87 -10.58 2.22 0.77
CA CYS A 87 -11.13 2.35 2.11
C CYS A 87 -10.23 3.31 2.92
N PRO A 88 -10.41 4.63 2.79
CA PRO A 88 -9.54 5.62 3.41
C PRO A 88 -9.80 5.76 4.90
N ALA A 89 -8.79 6.16 5.68
CA ALA A 89 -9.01 6.73 6.99
C ALA A 89 -9.28 8.25 6.84
N HIS A 90 -10.36 8.76 7.45
CA HIS A 90 -10.70 10.18 7.43
C HIS A 90 -11.51 10.55 8.68
N ALA A 91 -10.84 10.71 9.80
CA ALA A 91 -11.50 10.86 11.07
C ALA A 91 -10.92 11.97 11.95
N PRO A 92 -11.73 12.65 12.77
CA PRO A 92 -11.24 13.55 13.79
C PRO A 92 -10.46 12.78 14.87
N PHE A 93 -9.60 13.48 15.60
CA PHE A 93 -8.69 12.88 16.58
C PHE A 93 -9.39 11.99 17.62
N GLU A 94 -10.57 12.38 18.10
CA GLU A 94 -11.33 11.59 19.08
C GLU A 94 -11.66 10.17 18.54
N ARG A 95 -12.15 10.08 17.29
CA ARG A 95 -12.47 8.81 16.64
C ARG A 95 -11.19 7.98 16.41
N LEU A 96 -10.10 8.62 15.99
CA LEU A 96 -8.80 7.96 15.84
C LEU A 96 -8.33 7.32 17.14
N ALA A 97 -8.49 8.01 18.27
CA ALA A 97 -8.07 7.48 19.57
C ALA A 97 -8.87 6.23 19.96
N ARG A 98 -10.17 6.21 19.69
CA ARG A 98 -11.05 5.05 19.92
C ARG A 98 -10.70 3.88 18.99
N ALA A 99 -10.43 4.14 17.72
CA ALA A 99 -10.14 3.14 16.70
C ALA A 99 -8.77 2.42 16.88
N LYS A 100 -7.98 2.81 17.88
CA LYS A 100 -6.69 2.17 18.23
C LYS A 100 -6.80 1.09 19.31
N SER A 101 -8.00 0.72 19.74
CA SER A 101 -8.22 -0.35 20.71
C SER A 101 -7.91 -1.73 20.11
N SER A 102 -7.72 -2.74 20.95
CA SER A 102 -7.58 -4.12 20.50
C SER A 102 -8.86 -4.68 19.87
N GLU A 103 -10.02 -4.26 20.35
CA GLU A 103 -11.32 -4.63 19.78
C GLU A 103 -11.47 -4.08 18.36
N SER A 104 -11.15 -2.79 18.16
CA SER A 104 -11.17 -2.18 16.83
C SER A 104 -10.18 -2.83 15.85
N ALA A 105 -9.05 -3.31 16.35
CA ALA A 105 -8.09 -4.05 15.55
C ALA A 105 -8.68 -5.37 15.04
N GLN A 106 -9.37 -6.14 15.88
CA GLN A 106 -10.05 -7.38 15.50
C GLN A 106 -11.18 -7.14 14.49
N THR A 107 -11.93 -6.03 14.65
CA THR A 107 -12.95 -5.65 13.67
C THR A 107 -12.32 -5.31 12.31
N LEU A 108 -11.17 -4.64 12.31
CA LEU A 108 -10.43 -4.34 11.08
C LEU A 108 -9.92 -5.63 10.39
N GLU A 109 -9.41 -6.61 11.16
CA GLU A 109 -9.03 -7.93 10.62
C GLU A 109 -10.21 -8.59 9.91
N THR A 110 -11.37 -8.65 10.56
CA THR A 110 -12.60 -9.20 9.97
C THR A 110 -12.98 -8.47 8.68
N ALA A 111 -12.88 -7.14 8.65
CA ALA A 111 -13.19 -6.36 7.45
C ALA A 111 -12.20 -6.63 6.30
N VAL A 112 -10.92 -6.86 6.59
CA VAL A 112 -9.91 -7.26 5.59
C VAL A 112 -10.24 -8.64 5.03
N ASP A 113 -10.63 -9.60 5.88
CA ASP A 113 -11.04 -10.94 5.43
C ASP A 113 -12.28 -10.88 4.53
N GLU A 114 -13.30 -10.08 4.90
CA GLU A 114 -14.49 -9.84 4.06
C GLU A 114 -14.14 -9.24 2.69
N LEU A 115 -13.15 -8.35 2.64
CA LEU A 115 -12.66 -7.79 1.37
C LEU A 115 -11.89 -8.83 0.55
N ALA A 116 -11.09 -9.68 1.18
CA ALA A 116 -10.35 -10.75 0.51
C ALA A 116 -11.26 -11.81 -0.13
N ASP A 117 -12.47 -12.01 0.42
CA ASP A 117 -13.49 -12.89 -0.17
C ASP A 117 -14.17 -12.29 -1.43
N ARG A 118 -14.07 -10.98 -1.65
CA ARG A 118 -14.83 -10.22 -2.66
C ARG A 118 -13.99 -9.56 -3.74
N PHE A 119 -12.77 -9.24 -3.41
CA PHE A 119 -11.77 -8.67 -4.31
C PHE A 119 -10.73 -9.74 -4.68
N ASP A 120 -10.11 -9.57 -5.82
CA ASP A 120 -9.05 -10.47 -6.24
C ASP A 120 -7.78 -10.22 -5.42
N ARG A 121 -7.59 -8.95 -4.95
CA ARG A 121 -6.49 -8.52 -4.07
C ARG A 121 -6.94 -7.49 -3.04
N VAL A 122 -6.28 -7.52 -1.88
CA VAL A 122 -6.37 -6.47 -0.86
C VAL A 122 -4.97 -5.93 -0.57
N VAL A 123 -4.80 -4.62 -0.70
CA VAL A 123 -3.55 -3.92 -0.38
C VAL A 123 -3.75 -3.08 0.88
N LEU A 124 -2.86 -3.23 1.85
CA LEU A 124 -2.94 -2.55 3.14
C LEU A 124 -1.85 -1.47 3.22
N ASP A 125 -2.26 -0.22 3.41
CA ASP A 125 -1.35 0.91 3.70
C ASP A 125 -1.10 0.98 5.20
N VAL A 126 0.10 0.57 5.64
CA VAL A 126 0.41 0.37 7.06
C VAL A 126 1.50 1.35 7.50
N PRO A 127 1.26 2.12 8.58
CA PRO A 127 2.28 2.99 9.16
C PRO A 127 3.37 2.17 9.87
N PRO A 128 4.47 2.78 10.35
CA PRO A 128 5.41 2.10 11.24
C PRO A 128 4.69 1.41 12.39
N VAL A 129 4.93 0.10 12.55
CA VAL A 129 4.17 -0.74 13.49
C VAL A 129 4.41 -0.28 14.92
N ALA A 130 3.38 0.31 15.52
CA ALA A 130 3.40 0.85 16.88
C ALA A 130 2.01 0.90 17.55
N ALA A 131 0.96 0.45 16.85
CA ALA A 131 -0.41 0.50 17.35
C ALA A 131 -1.21 -0.72 16.86
N ASN A 132 -2.30 -1.04 17.54
CA ASN A 132 -3.06 -2.28 17.33
C ASN A 132 -3.57 -2.45 15.89
N GLN A 133 -4.08 -1.40 15.24
CA GLN A 133 -4.55 -1.48 13.86
C GLN A 133 -3.40 -1.80 12.86
N ALA A 134 -2.17 -1.32 13.14
CA ALA A 134 -1.01 -1.68 12.31
C ALA A 134 -0.58 -3.13 12.57
N VAL A 135 -0.69 -3.62 13.80
CA VAL A 135 -0.46 -5.04 14.13
C VAL A 135 -1.48 -5.89 13.39
N ALA A 136 -2.78 -5.59 13.50
CA ALA A 136 -3.85 -6.28 12.80
C ALA A 136 -3.58 -6.37 11.29
N ALA A 137 -3.29 -5.24 10.65
CA ALA A 137 -3.03 -5.20 9.21
C ALA A 137 -1.85 -6.10 8.78
N VAL A 138 -0.73 -6.11 9.54
CA VAL A 138 0.44 -6.94 9.17
C VAL A 138 0.27 -8.41 9.52
N THR A 139 -0.55 -8.74 10.53
CA THR A 139 -0.82 -10.15 10.89
C THR A 139 -1.84 -10.81 9.96
N THR A 140 -2.76 -10.04 9.39
CA THR A 140 -3.74 -10.52 8.40
C THR A 140 -3.12 -10.64 7.00
N ALA A 141 -2.11 -9.83 6.67
CA ALA A 141 -1.47 -9.89 5.36
C ALA A 141 -0.72 -11.21 5.12
N GLU A 142 -0.87 -11.77 3.91
CA GLU A 142 -0.09 -12.93 3.46
C GLU A 142 1.35 -12.52 3.07
N THR A 143 1.51 -11.34 2.46
CA THR A 143 2.81 -10.76 2.13
C THR A 143 2.99 -9.39 2.79
N ARG A 144 4.18 -9.12 3.30
CA ARG A 144 4.58 -7.87 3.97
C ARG A 144 5.83 -7.31 3.33
N ALA A 145 5.71 -6.12 2.74
CA ALA A 145 6.83 -5.38 2.19
C ALA A 145 7.16 -4.17 3.08
N LEU A 146 8.38 -4.12 3.64
CA LEU A 146 8.88 -2.96 4.36
C LEU A 146 9.28 -1.86 3.37
N VAL A 147 8.69 -0.68 3.51
CA VAL A 147 8.95 0.48 2.66
C VAL A 147 9.93 1.41 3.36
N VAL A 148 11.09 1.62 2.74
CA VAL A 148 12.22 2.35 3.30
C VAL A 148 12.56 3.54 2.41
N PRO A 149 12.44 4.79 2.87
CA PRO A 149 12.89 5.93 2.08
C PRO A 149 14.42 5.94 2.01
N GLU A 150 14.97 6.33 0.85
CA GLU A 150 16.41 6.51 0.67
C GLU A 150 16.90 7.69 1.51
N SER A 151 17.27 7.38 2.74
CA SER A 151 17.80 8.36 3.70
C SER A 151 18.49 7.64 4.86
N GLU A 152 19.41 8.33 5.54
CA GLU A 152 20.01 7.84 6.81
C GLU A 152 18.92 7.38 7.80
N ARG A 153 17.88 8.19 7.95
CA ARG A 153 16.75 7.87 8.84
C ARG A 153 16.01 6.59 8.43
N GLY A 154 15.86 6.35 7.14
CA GLY A 154 15.27 5.12 6.61
C GLY A 154 16.13 3.90 6.94
N SER A 155 17.43 3.98 6.65
CA SER A 155 18.41 2.92 6.92
C SER A 155 18.49 2.58 8.42
N ASP A 156 18.50 3.58 9.29
CA ASP A 156 18.49 3.39 10.74
C ASP A 156 17.18 2.79 11.29
N ALA A 157 16.07 3.04 10.62
CA ALA A 157 14.76 2.54 11.02
C ALA A 157 14.50 1.08 10.60
N LEU A 158 15.09 0.64 9.50
CA LEU A 158 14.85 -0.68 8.91
C LEU A 158 15.09 -1.85 9.88
N PRO A 159 16.25 -1.98 10.55
CA PRO A 159 16.48 -3.11 11.47
C PRO A 159 15.48 -3.13 12.63
N ARG A 160 15.05 -1.96 13.08
CA ARG A 160 14.09 -1.80 14.16
C ARG A 160 12.69 -2.26 13.76
N GLN A 161 12.23 -1.92 12.55
CA GLN A 161 10.95 -2.37 12.04
C GLN A 161 10.96 -3.87 11.72
N GLN A 162 12.04 -4.38 11.14
CA GLN A 162 12.22 -5.83 10.96
C GLN A 162 12.16 -6.59 12.29
N GLY A 163 12.78 -6.05 13.33
CA GLY A 163 12.71 -6.62 14.69
C GLY A 163 11.27 -6.68 15.20
N ARG A 164 10.53 -5.57 15.11
CA ARG A 164 9.12 -5.51 15.56
C ARG A 164 8.22 -6.51 14.83
N LEU A 165 8.36 -6.62 13.51
CA LEU A 165 7.58 -7.59 12.73
C LEU A 165 7.89 -9.02 13.14
N ARG A 166 9.16 -9.36 13.40
CA ARG A 166 9.54 -10.68 13.92
C ARG A 166 8.97 -10.95 15.32
N ASP A 167 8.99 -9.95 16.21
CA ASP A 167 8.50 -10.06 17.59
C ASP A 167 7.00 -10.37 17.65
N ILE A 168 6.21 -9.90 16.66
CA ILE A 168 4.77 -10.18 16.56
C ILE A 168 4.46 -11.40 15.67
N GLY A 169 5.48 -12.13 15.18
CA GLY A 169 5.29 -13.31 14.35
C GLY A 169 4.88 -13.04 12.90
N ALA A 170 5.05 -11.81 12.42
CA ALA A 170 4.73 -11.36 11.07
C ALA A 170 5.97 -10.77 10.38
N PRO A 171 7.04 -11.56 10.14
CA PRO A 171 8.27 -11.05 9.53
C PRO A 171 7.99 -10.44 8.15
N ALA A 172 8.80 -9.46 7.74
CA ALA A 172 8.75 -8.94 6.40
C ALA A 172 9.24 -9.98 5.39
N ASP A 173 8.55 -10.06 4.26
CA ASP A 173 8.86 -10.95 3.15
C ASP A 173 9.77 -10.24 2.12
N ALA A 174 9.71 -8.90 2.05
CA ALA A 174 10.54 -8.09 1.17
C ALA A 174 10.82 -6.69 1.75
N VAL A 175 11.84 -6.03 1.19
CA VAL A 175 12.20 -4.63 1.46
C VAL A 175 12.13 -3.84 0.16
N VAL A 176 11.35 -2.76 0.14
CA VAL A 176 11.19 -1.85 -1.00
C VAL A 176 11.81 -0.50 -0.65
N ALA A 177 12.89 -0.14 -1.31
CA ALA A 177 13.49 1.18 -1.19
C ALA A 177 12.77 2.19 -2.08
N THR A 178 12.46 3.38 -1.56
CA THR A 178 11.72 4.43 -2.27
C THR A 178 12.49 5.74 -2.29
N GLY A 179 12.23 6.57 -3.30
CA GLY A 179 12.84 7.89 -3.42
C GLY A 179 14.27 7.85 -3.96
N ILE A 180 14.60 6.81 -4.71
CA ILE A 180 15.93 6.66 -5.31
C ILE A 180 16.11 7.69 -6.42
N ASP A 181 16.99 8.67 -6.20
CA ASP A 181 17.38 9.67 -7.19
C ASP A 181 18.76 9.28 -7.80
N GLY A 182 18.72 8.65 -8.97
CA GLY A 182 19.94 8.37 -9.76
C GLY A 182 20.89 7.36 -9.11
N ASP A 183 22.21 7.67 -9.12
CA ASP A 183 23.31 6.82 -8.65
C ASP A 183 23.53 6.86 -7.11
N GLY A 184 22.52 7.20 -6.33
CA GLY A 184 22.60 7.16 -4.86
C GLY A 184 22.98 5.76 -4.36
N PRO A 185 23.60 5.61 -3.17
CA PRO A 185 23.89 4.30 -2.62
C PRO A 185 22.58 3.58 -2.34
N ALA A 186 22.20 2.68 -3.26
CA ALA A 186 21.06 1.80 -3.03
C ALA A 186 21.19 1.11 -1.66
N LEU A 187 20.13 1.03 -0.90
CA LEU A 187 20.09 0.17 0.28
C LEU A 187 20.47 -1.24 -0.18
N SER A 188 21.63 -1.73 0.28
CA SER A 188 22.18 -3.04 -0.14
C SER A 188 21.23 -4.22 0.15
N ASP A 189 20.28 -4.02 1.04
CA ASP A 189 19.34 -5.02 1.53
C ASP A 189 17.93 -4.84 0.95
N ALA A 190 17.74 -3.99 -0.07
CA ALA A 190 16.46 -3.82 -0.73
C ALA A 190 16.27 -4.86 -1.83
N ASP A 191 15.12 -5.54 -1.82
CA ASP A 191 14.71 -6.49 -2.87
C ASP A 191 14.21 -5.74 -4.10
N HIS A 192 13.56 -4.58 -3.90
CA HIS A 192 13.06 -3.70 -4.95
C HIS A 192 13.43 -2.25 -4.70
N THR A 193 13.60 -1.50 -5.78
CA THR A 193 13.88 -0.06 -5.75
C THR A 193 12.87 0.69 -6.60
N VAL A 194 12.25 1.73 -6.03
CA VAL A 194 11.30 2.59 -6.73
C VAL A 194 11.85 4.01 -6.77
N PRO A 195 11.99 4.61 -7.96
CA PRO A 195 12.48 5.98 -8.10
C PRO A 195 11.63 6.99 -7.34
N HIS A 196 12.17 8.18 -7.14
CA HIS A 196 11.40 9.28 -6.59
C HIS A 196 10.22 9.62 -7.50
N ILE A 197 9.01 9.54 -6.96
CA ILE A 197 7.79 9.97 -7.63
C ILE A 197 7.43 11.35 -7.08
N GLY A 198 7.56 12.39 -7.91
CA GLY A 198 7.23 13.76 -7.52
C GLY A 198 5.77 13.91 -7.05
N SER A 199 5.53 14.87 -6.16
CA SER A 199 4.18 15.14 -5.62
C SER A 199 3.21 15.69 -6.68
N ASP A 200 3.73 16.22 -7.78
CA ASP A 200 3.01 16.76 -8.94
C ASP A 200 2.79 15.72 -10.06
N ALA A 201 3.37 14.53 -9.91
CA ALA A 201 3.17 13.45 -10.88
C ALA A 201 1.71 12.99 -10.89
N PRO A 202 1.14 12.67 -12.08
CA PRO A 202 -0.20 12.11 -12.18
C PRO A 202 -0.39 10.91 -11.25
N ILE A 203 -1.60 10.71 -10.80
CA ILE A 203 -1.91 9.64 -9.85
C ILE A 203 -3.07 8.82 -10.42
N PRO A 204 -2.87 7.50 -10.56
CA PRO A 204 -1.59 6.77 -10.45
C PRO A 204 -0.76 6.80 -11.74
N LEU A 205 0.56 6.79 -11.63
CA LEU A 205 1.49 6.67 -12.76
C LEU A 205 1.40 5.30 -13.43
N ALA A 206 1.07 4.28 -12.66
CA ALA A 206 0.96 2.90 -13.13
C ALA A 206 -0.05 2.72 -14.27
N THR A 207 -1.00 3.64 -14.44
CA THR A 207 -1.98 3.63 -15.55
C THR A 207 -1.43 4.22 -16.85
N ASP A 208 -0.31 4.94 -16.80
CA ASP A 208 0.37 5.46 -17.98
C ASP A 208 1.53 4.53 -18.38
N PRO A 209 1.38 3.73 -19.47
CA PRO A 209 2.39 2.77 -19.89
C PRO A 209 3.70 3.43 -20.36
N ASP A 210 3.67 4.72 -20.71
CA ASP A 210 4.83 5.46 -21.23
C ASP A 210 5.76 5.96 -20.13
N THR A 211 5.36 5.85 -18.85
CA THR A 211 6.23 6.25 -17.75
C THR A 211 7.31 5.21 -17.48
N ALA A 212 8.55 5.68 -17.27
CA ALA A 212 9.67 4.80 -16.92
C ALA A 212 9.47 4.06 -15.57
N VAL A 213 8.54 4.51 -14.74
CA VAL A 213 8.23 3.91 -13.43
C VAL A 213 7.24 2.76 -13.55
N ALA A 214 6.34 2.77 -14.55
CA ALA A 214 5.32 1.75 -14.71
C ALA A 214 5.87 0.31 -14.80
N PRO A 215 6.90 0.01 -15.61
CA PRO A 215 7.50 -1.33 -15.65
C PRO A 215 8.16 -1.73 -14.31
N ILE A 216 8.73 -0.78 -13.57
CA ILE A 216 9.33 -1.05 -12.24
C ILE A 216 8.24 -1.44 -11.24
N LEU A 217 7.13 -0.69 -11.23
CA LEU A 217 5.97 -0.98 -10.38
C LEU A 217 5.35 -2.33 -10.72
N ALA A 218 5.25 -2.66 -12.02
CA ALA A 218 4.72 -3.95 -12.47
C ALA A 218 5.62 -5.10 -12.01
N SER A 219 6.93 -5.04 -12.26
CA SER A 219 7.87 -6.09 -11.82
C SER A 219 7.84 -6.28 -10.30
N MET A 220 7.87 -5.19 -9.53
CA MET A 220 7.74 -5.25 -8.07
C MET A 220 6.42 -5.91 -7.64
N THR A 221 5.31 -5.53 -8.27
CA THR A 221 3.98 -6.07 -7.93
C THR A 221 3.89 -7.57 -8.23
N GLU A 222 4.38 -7.98 -9.41
CA GLU A 222 4.41 -9.39 -9.82
C GLU A 222 5.25 -10.25 -8.88
N ASP A 223 6.44 -9.77 -8.52
CA ASP A 223 7.34 -10.48 -7.60
C ASP A 223 6.74 -10.60 -6.18
N LEU A 224 6.18 -9.50 -5.63
CA LEU A 224 5.59 -9.50 -4.29
C LEU A 224 4.36 -10.41 -4.17
N LEU A 225 3.60 -10.56 -5.24
CA LEU A 225 2.36 -11.34 -5.24
C LEU A 225 2.52 -12.71 -5.91
N GLY A 226 3.66 -12.99 -6.54
CA GLY A 226 3.91 -14.23 -7.26
C GLY A 226 2.96 -14.43 -8.45
N VAL A 227 2.68 -13.38 -9.20
CA VAL A 227 1.74 -13.36 -10.35
C VAL A 227 2.44 -12.86 -11.60
N ASP A 228 1.85 -13.15 -12.76
CA ASP A 228 2.20 -12.57 -14.05
C ASP A 228 0.96 -11.81 -14.55
N LEU A 229 1.08 -10.51 -14.67
CA LEU A 229 -0.02 -9.63 -15.09
C LEU A 229 -0.11 -9.49 -16.61
N GLY A 230 0.88 -10.00 -17.35
CA GLY A 230 0.92 -9.93 -18.81
C GLY A 230 0.97 -8.51 -19.36
N LEU A 231 1.42 -7.54 -18.56
CA LEU A 231 1.48 -6.13 -18.97
C LEU A 231 2.60 -5.90 -19.96
N THR A 232 2.29 -5.13 -21.01
CA THR A 232 3.28 -4.71 -21.99
C THR A 232 3.63 -3.24 -21.82
N PHE A 233 4.91 -2.91 -21.96
CA PHE A 233 5.43 -1.55 -21.87
C PHE A 233 6.18 -1.24 -23.16
N GLU A 234 6.02 -0.03 -23.71
CA GLU A 234 6.84 0.41 -24.82
C GLU A 234 8.30 0.58 -24.34
N GLU A 235 9.25 -0.06 -25.03
CA GLU A 235 10.68 0.21 -24.76
C GLU A 235 10.91 1.69 -25.03
N SER A 236 11.16 2.48 -23.98
CA SER A 236 11.59 3.87 -24.11
C SER A 236 12.89 3.86 -24.91
N GLY A 237 12.78 4.27 -26.19
CA GLY A 237 13.85 4.18 -27.18
C GLY A 237 15.11 4.95 -26.78
N LEU A 238 15.97 4.34 -25.97
CA LEU A 238 17.33 4.77 -25.68
C LEU A 238 18.34 4.35 -26.76
N PHE A 239 17.84 4.09 -27.99
CA PHE A 239 18.70 3.91 -29.18
C PHE A 239 18.29 4.90 -30.28
N SER A 240 18.59 6.17 -30.07
CA SER A 240 18.75 7.14 -31.16
C SER A 240 20.05 7.91 -30.97
N ARG A 241 21.08 7.34 -31.58
CA ARG A 241 22.35 7.92 -32.07
C ARG A 241 22.98 9.11 -31.36
#